data_d4f5a3e2b7e21817d6f3ca748f5a0e9d
#
_entry.id   d4f5a3e2b7e21817d6f3ca748f5a0e9d
#
_cell.length_a   1.000
_cell.length_b   1.000
_cell.length_c   1.000
_cell.angle_alpha   90.00
_cell.angle_beta   90.00
_cell.angle_gamma   90.00
#
_symmetry.space_group_name_H-M   'P 1'
#
loop_
_entity.id
_entity.type
_entity.pdbx_description
1 polymer ?
#
loop_
_entity_poly.entity_id
_entity_poly.type
_entity_poly.pdbx_seq_one_letter_code
_entity_poly.pdbx_strand_id
1 'polypeptide(L)'
;MSEVDPDNPFPEPVEIEITDVFDLHTIPPRDVKVVVEEYLRLAHEKGFKAVRIIHGKGIGVQREMVRSILARTSFVLDWTDAPPDAGGLGATIARLAASSQIEPVIER
;
A
#
# COMPACT_ATOMS: atom_id res chain seq x y z
N MET A 1 20.85 -23.08 9.31
CA MET A 1 20.80 -22.89 8.75
C MET A 1 20.45 -22.85 8.37
N SER A 2 20.12 -22.52 8.46
CA SER A 2 19.73 -22.58 7.85
C SER A 2 20.27 -22.64 7.01
N GLU A 3 20.75 -22.96 6.87
CA GLU A 3 21.32 -23.01 6.03
C GLU A 3 20.91 -23.15 4.98
N VAL A 4 21.49 -22.49 4.48
CA VAL A 4 20.92 -22.38 3.24
C VAL A 4 21.33 -23.53 2.42
N ASP A 5 20.34 -24.21 1.96
CA ASP A 5 20.54 -25.27 1.05
C ASP A 5 20.88 -24.66 -0.29
N PRO A 6 21.96 -25.06 -0.91
CA PRO A 6 22.30 -24.47 -2.19
C PRO A 6 21.23 -24.67 -3.25
N ASP A 7 20.47 -25.74 -3.15
CA ASP A 7 19.41 -25.97 -4.11
C ASP A 7 18.13 -25.28 -3.74
N ASN A 8 18.08 -24.69 -2.58
CA ASN A 8 16.88 -24.00 -2.13
C ASN A 8 17.31 -22.72 -1.48
N PRO A 9 17.45 -21.66 -2.25
CA PRO A 9 17.91 -20.40 -1.70
C PRO A 9 16.97 -19.85 -0.62
N PHE A 10 15.75 -20.40 -0.53
CA PHE A 10 14.83 -19.95 0.49
C PHE A 10 14.57 -21.13 1.41
N PRO A 11 15.48 -21.39 2.34
CA PRO A 11 15.33 -22.55 3.21
C PRO A 11 14.06 -22.52 4.03
N GLU A 12 13.47 -21.35 4.17
CA GLU A 12 12.19 -21.26 4.82
C GLU A 12 11.36 -20.36 4.00
N PRO A 13 10.05 -20.32 4.24
CA PRO A 13 9.19 -19.43 3.47
C PRO A 13 9.69 -18.01 3.55
N VAL A 14 9.70 -17.36 2.42
CA VAL A 14 10.07 -15.97 2.38
C VAL A 14 8.90 -15.18 2.89
N GLU A 15 9.16 -14.34 3.87
CA GLU A 15 8.14 -13.53 4.45
C GLU A 15 8.26 -12.15 3.89
N ILE A 16 7.22 -11.67 3.24
CA ILE A 16 7.21 -10.33 2.71
C ILE A 16 6.52 -9.46 3.71
N GLU A 17 7.27 -8.52 4.25
CA GLU A 17 6.74 -7.67 5.26
C GLU A 17 5.98 -6.52 4.63
N ILE A 18 4.75 -6.30 5.07
CA ILE A 18 3.97 -5.19 4.58
C ILE A 18 4.22 -4.02 5.53
N THR A 19 4.74 -2.94 4.98
CA THR A 19 5.01 -1.75 5.76
C THR A 19 4.09 -0.62 5.32
N ASP A 20 4.16 0.49 6.02
CA ASP A 20 3.30 1.62 5.71
C ASP A 20 3.83 2.48 4.57
N VAL A 21 4.86 2.04 3.89
CA VAL A 21 5.38 2.74 2.71
C VAL A 21 5.41 1.75 1.56
N PHE A 22 4.85 2.15 0.44
CA PHE A 22 4.78 1.29 -0.73
C PHE A 22 5.27 2.05 -1.95
N ASP A 23 6.32 1.55 -2.56
CA ASP A 23 6.97 2.20 -3.70
C ASP A 23 6.55 1.47 -4.98
N LEU A 24 5.95 2.21 -5.89
CA LEU A 24 5.43 1.62 -7.12
C LEU A 24 6.43 1.54 -8.25
N HIS A 25 7.65 2.05 -8.06
CA HIS A 25 8.51 2.25 -9.22
C HIS A 25 8.89 0.93 -9.91
N THR A 26 8.83 -0.20 -9.22
CA THR A 26 9.14 -1.48 -9.85
C THR A 26 7.92 -2.21 -10.35
N ILE A 27 6.74 -1.62 -10.20
CA ILE A 27 5.50 -2.30 -10.58
C ILE A 27 5.17 -1.93 -12.01
N PRO A 28 4.98 -2.88 -12.91
CA PRO A 28 4.58 -2.55 -14.28
C PRO A 28 3.25 -1.80 -14.28
N PRO A 29 3.09 -0.84 -15.17
CA PRO A 29 1.85 -0.04 -15.15
C PRO A 29 0.58 -0.86 -15.21
N ARG A 30 0.59 -1.96 -15.94
CA ARG A 30 -0.63 -2.76 -16.08
C ARG A 30 -1.01 -3.46 -14.78
N ASP A 31 -0.06 -3.57 -13.84
CA ASP A 31 -0.33 -4.26 -12.59
C ASP A 31 -0.61 -3.30 -11.45
N VAL A 32 -0.47 -2.01 -11.66
CA VAL A 32 -0.54 -1.05 -10.56
C VAL A 32 -1.89 -1.12 -9.86
N LYS A 33 -2.98 -1.19 -10.64
CA LYS A 33 -4.29 -1.19 -10.03
C LYS A 33 -4.47 -2.36 -9.07
N VAL A 34 -4.17 -3.55 -9.53
CA VAL A 34 -4.36 -4.74 -8.71
C VAL A 34 -3.44 -4.73 -7.52
N VAL A 35 -2.19 -4.32 -7.73
CA VAL A 35 -1.21 -4.34 -6.66
C VAL A 35 -1.55 -3.31 -5.60
N VAL A 36 -1.97 -2.11 -6.00
CA VAL A 36 -2.32 -1.09 -5.03
C VAL A 36 -3.56 -1.51 -4.23
N GLU A 37 -4.54 -2.09 -4.90
CA GLU A 37 -5.73 -2.55 -4.20
C GLU A 37 -5.38 -3.60 -3.16
N GLU A 38 -4.51 -4.52 -3.53
CA GLU A 38 -4.12 -5.56 -2.59
C GLU A 38 -3.29 -5.00 -1.44
N TYR A 39 -2.39 -4.05 -1.75
CA TYR A 39 -1.61 -3.43 -0.70
C TYR A 39 -2.50 -2.73 0.31
N LEU A 40 -3.49 -1.98 -0.18
CA LEU A 40 -4.39 -1.26 0.72
C LEU A 40 -5.16 -2.24 1.60
N ARG A 41 -5.60 -3.35 1.02
CA ARG A 41 -6.33 -4.34 1.81
C ARG A 41 -5.45 -4.90 2.92
N LEU A 42 -4.21 -5.24 2.59
CA LEU A 42 -3.30 -5.80 3.58
C LEU A 42 -2.94 -4.77 4.65
N ALA A 43 -2.72 -3.53 4.24
CA ALA A 43 -2.39 -2.47 5.19
C ALA A 43 -3.55 -2.26 6.16
N HIS A 44 -4.76 -2.30 5.64
CA HIS A 44 -5.94 -2.14 6.48
C HIS A 44 -6.06 -3.32 7.46
N GLU A 45 -5.80 -4.53 6.99
CA GLU A 45 -5.86 -5.68 7.87
C GLU A 45 -4.82 -5.61 8.97
N LYS A 46 -3.66 -5.02 8.67
CA LYS A 46 -2.62 -4.90 9.67
C LYS A 46 -2.86 -3.75 10.63
N GLY A 47 -3.88 -2.97 10.40
CA GLY A 47 -4.22 -1.90 11.31
C GLY A 47 -3.44 -0.62 11.08
N PHE A 48 -2.82 -0.44 9.94
CA PHE A 48 -2.11 0.80 9.65
C PHE A 48 -3.11 1.94 9.59
N LYS A 49 -2.78 3.04 10.21
CA LYS A 49 -3.66 4.21 10.21
C LYS A 49 -3.39 5.12 9.02
N ALA A 50 -2.21 5.03 8.45
CA ALA A 50 -1.87 5.82 7.29
C ALA A 50 -0.81 5.08 6.50
N VAL A 51 -0.83 5.26 5.20
CA VAL A 51 0.16 4.65 4.34
C VAL A 51 0.67 5.71 3.38
N ARG A 52 1.89 5.53 2.93
CA ARG A 52 2.50 6.42 1.95
C ARG A 52 2.77 5.61 0.70
N ILE A 53 2.20 6.05 -0.41
CA ILE A 53 2.35 5.36 -1.69
C ILE A 53 3.20 6.24 -2.57
N ILE A 54 4.36 5.76 -2.95
CA ILE A 54 5.32 6.52 -3.76
C ILE A 54 5.07 6.17 -5.21
N HIS A 55 4.55 7.12 -5.96
CA HIS A 55 4.22 6.92 -7.37
C HIS A 55 5.14 7.72 -8.30
N GLY A 56 5.98 8.58 -7.74
CA GLY A 56 6.86 9.40 -8.55
C GLY A 56 6.15 10.64 -9.05
N LYS A 57 6.94 11.60 -9.47
CA LYS A 57 6.39 12.85 -9.95
C LYS A 57 5.95 12.78 -11.40
N GLY A 58 6.76 12.20 -12.25
CA GLY A 58 6.44 11.94 -13.65
C GLY A 58 5.43 12.89 -14.24
N ILE A 59 4.58 12.36 -15.11
CA ILE A 59 3.53 13.16 -15.72
C ILE A 59 2.21 12.99 -14.99
N GLY A 60 2.23 12.36 -13.84
CA GLY A 60 1.05 12.27 -13.01
C GLY A 60 0.13 11.12 -13.29
N VAL A 61 0.46 10.26 -14.25
CA VAL A 61 -0.45 9.17 -14.60
C VAL A 61 -0.62 8.22 -13.43
N GLN A 62 0.48 7.81 -12.83
CA GLN A 62 0.36 6.88 -11.71
C GLN A 62 -0.26 7.54 -10.49
N ARG A 63 0.05 8.81 -10.27
CA ARG A 63 -0.56 9.54 -9.18
C ARG A 63 -2.07 9.54 -9.32
N GLU A 64 -2.56 9.84 -10.53
CA GLU A 64 -4.00 9.87 -10.76
C GLU A 64 -4.61 8.49 -10.60
N MET A 65 -3.92 7.47 -11.06
CA MET A 65 -4.43 6.13 -10.91
C MET A 65 -4.54 5.73 -9.45
N VAL A 66 -3.51 6.06 -8.65
CA VAL A 66 -3.54 5.77 -7.23
C VAL A 66 -4.71 6.50 -6.58
N ARG A 67 -4.89 7.77 -6.90
CA ARG A 67 -5.95 8.56 -6.26
C ARG A 67 -7.32 8.06 -6.66
N SER A 68 -7.47 7.59 -7.88
CA SER A 68 -8.72 6.99 -8.32
C SER A 68 -9.04 5.74 -7.50
N ILE A 69 -8.01 4.94 -7.23
CA ILE A 69 -8.22 3.74 -6.41
C ILE A 69 -8.59 4.12 -4.99
N LEU A 70 -7.89 5.12 -4.44
CA LEU A 70 -8.19 5.56 -3.08
C LEU A 70 -9.61 6.06 -2.97
N ALA A 71 -10.08 6.77 -3.98
CA ALA A 71 -11.40 7.36 -3.94
C ALA A 71 -12.51 6.32 -3.88
N ARG A 72 -12.25 5.12 -4.39
CA ARG A 72 -13.29 4.09 -4.38
C ARG A 72 -13.04 3.01 -3.34
N THR A 73 -12.06 3.21 -2.46
CA THR A 73 -11.76 2.24 -1.43
C THR A 73 -12.47 2.66 -0.14
N SER A 74 -13.37 1.82 0.32
CA SER A 74 -14.30 2.23 1.37
C SER A 74 -13.63 2.60 2.69
N PHE A 75 -12.49 1.98 2.99
CA PHE A 75 -11.84 2.27 4.27
C PHE A 75 -10.81 3.39 4.18
N VAL A 76 -10.67 4.03 3.04
CA VAL A 76 -9.77 5.18 2.93
C VAL A 76 -10.54 6.41 3.36
N LEU A 77 -10.03 7.11 4.35
CA LEU A 77 -10.70 8.29 4.87
C LEU A 77 -10.42 9.51 4.02
N ASP A 78 -9.16 9.72 3.68
CA ASP A 78 -8.77 10.82 2.81
C ASP A 78 -7.33 10.61 2.39
N TRP A 79 -6.84 11.48 1.54
CA TRP A 79 -5.44 11.42 1.11
C TRP A 79 -4.97 12.81 0.79
N THR A 80 -3.64 12.98 0.76
CA THR A 80 -3.03 14.25 0.48
C THR A 80 -1.64 14.02 -0.09
N ASP A 81 -1.06 15.04 -0.67
CA ASP A 81 0.35 14.96 -1.08
C ASP A 81 1.19 14.73 0.15
N ALA A 82 2.29 14.02 -0.02
CA ALA A 82 3.23 13.85 1.07
C ALA A 82 3.94 15.17 1.35
N PRO A 83 4.45 15.35 2.58
CA PRO A 83 5.27 16.52 2.86
C PRO A 83 6.51 16.52 1.99
N PRO A 84 7.13 17.67 1.79
CA PRO A 84 8.32 17.73 0.93
C PRO A 84 9.43 16.77 1.33
N ASP A 85 9.61 16.56 2.62
CA ASP A 85 10.66 15.66 3.07
C ASP A 85 10.23 14.20 3.07
N ALA A 86 9.02 13.91 2.61
CA ALA A 86 8.53 12.54 2.52
C ALA A 86 8.05 12.21 1.11
N GLY A 87 8.58 12.90 0.12
CA GLY A 87 8.25 12.61 -1.27
C GLY A 87 7.51 13.70 -2.00
N GLY A 88 6.92 14.63 -1.28
CA GLY A 88 6.22 15.75 -1.91
C GLY A 88 5.20 15.27 -2.92
N LEU A 89 5.26 15.83 -4.11
CA LEU A 89 4.30 15.48 -5.16
C LEU A 89 4.52 14.09 -5.73
N GLY A 90 5.63 13.45 -5.37
CA GLY A 90 5.90 12.09 -5.84
C GLY A 90 5.31 11.01 -4.95
N ALA A 91 4.58 11.37 -3.91
CA ALA A 91 3.98 10.39 -3.01
C ALA A 91 2.66 10.91 -2.48
N THR A 92 1.79 9.98 -2.13
CA THR A 92 0.48 10.30 -1.58
C THR A 92 0.36 9.62 -0.23
N ILE A 93 -0.09 10.36 0.76
CA ILE A 93 -0.39 9.81 2.08
C ILE A 93 -1.88 9.56 2.13
N ALA A 94 -2.28 8.35 2.47
CA ALA A 94 -3.68 7.99 2.61
C ALA A 94 -3.93 7.59 4.04
N ARG A 95 -4.99 8.14 4.63
CA ARG A 95 -5.38 7.75 5.98
C ARG A 95 -6.44 6.67 5.89
N LEU A 96 -6.30 5.65 6.71
CA LEU A 96 -7.17 4.50 6.68
C LEU A 96 -8.00 4.43 7.95
N ALA A 97 -9.23 4.00 7.81
CA ALA A 97 -10.07 3.74 8.96
C ALA A 97 -9.53 2.54 9.71
N ALA A 98 -9.73 2.51 10.99
CA ALA A 98 -9.38 1.33 11.76
C ALA A 98 -10.26 0.19 11.32
N SER A 99 -9.73 -1.04 11.37
CA SER A 99 -10.52 -2.19 10.99
C SER A 99 -11.81 -2.27 11.77
N SER A 100 -11.75 -1.94 13.02
CA SER A 100 -12.95 -2.02 13.85
C SER A 100 -13.99 -0.98 13.47
N GLN A 101 -13.58 0.08 12.78
CA GLN A 101 -14.51 1.14 12.42
C GLN A 101 -15.36 0.79 11.23
N ILE A 102 -14.87 -0.10 10.36
CA ILE A 102 -15.65 -0.42 9.17
C ILE A 102 -16.23 -1.80 9.24
N GLU A 103 -15.93 -2.55 10.31
CA GLU A 103 -16.48 -3.84 10.42
C GLU A 103 -17.92 -3.74 10.71
N PRO A 104 -18.77 -4.53 10.11
CA PRO A 104 -20.19 -4.46 10.41
C PRO A 104 -20.39 -4.81 11.85
N VAL A 105 -21.31 -4.16 12.44
CA VAL A 105 -21.66 -4.46 13.76
C VAL A 105 -22.38 -5.72 13.79
N ILE A 106 -21.90 -6.62 14.47
CA ILE A 106 -22.56 -7.78 14.54
C ILE A 106 -23.37 -7.72 15.68
N GLU A 107 -24.31 -7.65 15.60
CA GLU A 107 -24.92 -7.50 16.55
C GLU A 107 -25.07 -8.45 17.19
N ARG A 108 -25.02 -8.56 17.90
CA ARG A 108 -24.91 -9.43 18.64
C ARG A 108 -25.87 -9.49 19.55
#